data_dc1862a7290229d7d3beabb16fc2df9c
#
_entry.id   dc1862a7290229d7d3beabb16fc2df9c
#
_cell.length_a   1.000
_cell.length_b   1.000
_cell.length_c   1.000
_cell.angle_alpha   90.00
_cell.angle_beta   90.00
_cell.angle_gamma   90.00
#
_symmetry.space_group_name_H-M   'P 1'
#
loop_
_entity.id
_entity.type
_entity.pdbx_description
1 polymer ?
#
loop_
_entity_poly.entity_id
_entity_poly.type
_entity_poly.pdbx_seq_one_letter_code
_entity_poly.pdbx_strand_id
1 'polypeptide(L)'
;VKNKIHDVLVLNRGYLPIHIIEWKRAISLIYQENARALDADLVSYSFDEWLSFSGSPSSSEYTKVSSISMIVSVPEIITLTRYNRLPQRDVKYSRQSLFERDGFRCAYCGENFPREKLTVDHVIPRVLGGKTSFDNTVTACKDCNARKGGRTPEQAKMPLLYRPKRPRWISPIHKKGFRKTLKSWRKFMFKEPDVV
;
A
#
# COMPACT_ATOMS: atom_id res chain seq x y z
N VAL A 1 -0.44 0.18 -28.68
CA VAL A 1 -0.74 0.16 -27.24
C VAL A 1 0.32 1.01 -26.58
N LYS A 2 -0.02 2.23 -26.09
CA LYS A 2 0.92 3.06 -25.32
C LYS A 2 1.26 2.31 -24.02
N ASN A 3 2.47 1.79 -23.91
CA ASN A 3 3.00 1.24 -22.68
C ASN A 3 2.89 2.32 -21.59
N LYS A 4 1.97 2.13 -20.67
CA LYS A 4 1.75 3.04 -19.58
C LYS A 4 2.92 2.86 -18.62
N ILE A 5 3.90 3.78 -18.69
CA ILE A 5 5.04 3.78 -17.77
C ILE A 5 4.48 3.89 -16.34
N HIS A 6 4.83 2.92 -15.52
CA HIS A 6 4.26 2.76 -14.19
C HIS A 6 4.86 3.74 -13.18
N ASP A 7 4.08 4.10 -12.18
CA ASP A 7 4.62 4.72 -10.98
C ASP A 7 5.52 3.74 -10.22
N VAL A 8 6.45 4.27 -9.46
CA VAL A 8 7.47 3.52 -8.71
C VAL A 8 7.18 3.61 -7.22
N LEU A 9 7.19 2.47 -6.53
CA LEU A 9 7.04 2.40 -5.09
C LEU A 9 8.36 2.78 -4.41
N VAL A 10 8.27 3.71 -3.45
CA VAL A 10 9.41 4.13 -2.63
C VAL A 10 9.29 3.49 -1.26
N LEU A 11 10.31 2.74 -0.90
CA LEU A 11 10.49 2.20 0.44
C LEU A 11 11.48 3.05 1.24
N ASN A 12 11.32 3.10 2.55
CA ASN A 12 12.37 3.59 3.42
C ASN A 12 13.49 2.52 3.58
N ARG A 13 14.57 2.83 4.28
CA ARG A 13 15.66 1.88 4.54
C ARG A 13 15.22 0.60 5.26
N GLY A 14 14.12 0.63 6.01
CA GLY A 14 13.50 -0.52 6.67
C GLY A 14 12.48 -1.27 5.79
N TYR A 15 12.49 -1.02 4.48
CA TYR A 15 11.59 -1.66 3.52
C TYR A 15 10.10 -1.39 3.79
N LEU A 16 9.75 -0.28 4.44
CA LEU A 16 8.37 0.14 4.60
C LEU A 16 7.97 1.09 3.45
N PRO A 17 6.82 0.87 2.81
CA PRO A 17 6.36 1.71 1.69
C PRO A 17 5.95 3.09 2.19
N ILE A 18 6.65 4.13 1.77
CA ILE A 18 6.45 5.50 2.24
C ILE A 18 5.86 6.44 1.19
N HIS A 19 6.09 6.16 -0.09
CA HIS A 19 5.61 7.02 -1.17
C HIS A 19 5.45 6.26 -2.48
N ILE A 20 4.76 6.88 -3.45
CA ILE A 20 4.69 6.45 -4.85
C ILE A 20 5.06 7.66 -5.68
N ILE A 21 6.01 7.49 -6.59
CA ILE A 21 6.56 8.57 -7.42
C ILE A 21 6.56 8.19 -8.89
N GLU A 22 6.72 9.19 -9.75
CA GLU A 22 6.93 8.99 -11.18
C GLU A 22 8.32 8.38 -11.44
N TRP A 23 8.43 7.53 -12.45
CA TRP A 23 9.65 6.82 -12.81
C TRP A 23 10.88 7.73 -13.07
N LYS A 24 10.68 8.91 -13.68
CA LYS A 24 11.78 9.88 -13.91
C LYS A 24 12.44 10.29 -12.61
N ARG A 25 11.62 10.58 -11.59
CA ARG A 25 12.11 10.91 -10.26
C ARG A 25 12.82 9.74 -9.59
N ALA A 26 12.30 8.51 -9.80
CA ALA A 26 12.94 7.30 -9.27
C ALA A 26 14.35 7.11 -9.86
N ILE A 27 14.50 7.18 -11.18
CA ILE A 27 15.80 7.09 -11.85
C ILE A 27 16.76 8.19 -11.36
N SER A 28 16.27 9.43 -11.22
CA SER A 28 17.06 10.54 -10.69
C SER A 28 17.57 10.28 -9.27
N LEU A 29 16.72 9.70 -8.39
CA LEU A 29 17.12 9.35 -7.02
C LEU A 29 18.18 8.24 -6.99
N ILE A 30 18.08 7.25 -7.87
CA ILE A 30 19.06 6.16 -7.97
C ILE A 30 20.40 6.70 -8.49
N TYR A 31 20.37 7.51 -9.55
CA TYR A 31 21.56 8.15 -10.12
C TYR A 31 22.30 9.03 -9.11
N GLN A 32 21.58 9.72 -8.22
CA GLN A 32 22.13 10.53 -7.15
C GLN A 32 22.53 9.72 -5.90
N GLU A 33 22.51 8.40 -5.94
CA GLU A 33 22.81 7.48 -4.84
C GLU A 33 21.89 7.67 -3.59
N ASN A 34 20.82 8.42 -3.71
CA ASN A 34 19.83 8.63 -2.66
C ASN A 34 18.85 7.45 -2.52
N ALA A 35 18.81 6.58 -3.54
CA ALA A 35 18.02 5.35 -3.55
C ALA A 35 18.78 4.24 -4.29
N ARG A 36 18.33 2.99 -4.10
CA ARG A 36 18.73 1.81 -4.87
C ARG A 36 17.50 1.19 -5.53
N ALA A 37 17.65 0.68 -6.75
CA ALA A 37 16.60 -0.09 -7.41
C ALA A 37 16.46 -1.46 -6.73
N LEU A 38 15.25 -2.01 -6.71
CA LEU A 38 15.00 -3.39 -6.27
C LEU A 38 14.39 -4.19 -7.41
N ASP A 39 14.89 -5.40 -7.60
CA ASP A 39 14.27 -6.36 -8.51
C ASP A 39 13.11 -7.13 -7.85
N ALA A 40 12.57 -8.12 -8.56
CA ALA A 40 11.46 -8.94 -8.08
C ALA A 40 11.82 -9.77 -6.83
N ASP A 41 13.11 -10.09 -6.63
CA ASP A 41 13.62 -10.86 -5.49
C ASP A 41 14.13 -9.95 -4.35
N LEU A 42 13.93 -8.63 -4.50
CA LEU A 42 14.35 -7.59 -3.54
C LEU A 42 15.88 -7.44 -3.43
N VAL A 43 16.62 -7.88 -4.45
CA VAL A 43 18.03 -7.56 -4.58
C VAL A 43 18.17 -6.08 -4.91
N SER A 44 19.11 -5.41 -4.24
CA SER A 44 19.30 -3.97 -4.38
C SER A 44 20.45 -3.63 -5.32
N TYR A 45 20.22 -2.69 -6.22
CA TYR A 45 21.15 -2.27 -7.26
C TYR A 45 21.43 -0.76 -7.17
N SER A 46 22.70 -0.37 -7.32
CA SER A 46 23.12 1.00 -7.65
C SER A 46 22.67 1.36 -9.07
N PHE A 47 22.95 2.59 -9.52
CA PHE A 47 22.61 3.01 -10.88
C PHE A 47 23.32 2.16 -11.95
N ASP A 48 24.63 1.99 -11.81
CA ASP A 48 25.45 1.24 -12.78
C ASP A 48 25.11 -0.25 -12.82
N GLU A 49 24.89 -0.83 -11.62
CA GLU A 49 24.42 -2.23 -11.52
C GLU A 49 23.03 -2.40 -12.16
N TRP A 50 22.11 -1.43 -11.95
CA TRP A 50 20.77 -1.45 -12.55
C TRP A 50 20.80 -1.25 -14.06
N LEU A 51 21.73 -0.42 -14.55
CA LEU A 51 21.96 -0.26 -15.98
C LEU A 51 22.45 -1.56 -16.61
N SER A 52 23.41 -2.25 -15.98
CA SER A 52 23.89 -3.57 -16.40
C SER A 52 22.79 -4.62 -16.37
N PHE A 53 21.99 -4.66 -15.29
CA PHE A 53 20.79 -5.50 -15.17
C PHE A 53 19.79 -5.24 -16.30
N SER A 54 19.60 -3.97 -16.68
CA SER A 54 18.66 -3.57 -17.73
C SER A 54 19.02 -4.14 -19.12
N GLY A 55 20.28 -4.48 -19.34
CA GLY A 55 20.77 -5.17 -20.55
C GLY A 55 20.60 -6.70 -20.51
N SER A 56 20.29 -7.28 -19.36
CA SER A 56 20.18 -8.74 -19.15
C SER A 56 18.82 -9.29 -19.58
N PRO A 57 18.72 -10.61 -19.87
CA PRO A 57 17.43 -11.28 -20.14
C PRO A 57 16.45 -11.17 -18.96
N SER A 58 16.96 -11.15 -17.71
CA SER A 58 16.16 -11.04 -16.49
C SER A 58 15.36 -9.73 -16.40
N SER A 59 15.74 -8.71 -17.18
CA SER A 59 15.03 -7.44 -17.24
C SER A 59 13.89 -7.40 -18.27
N SER A 60 13.56 -8.53 -18.93
CA SER A 60 12.56 -8.58 -20.01
C SER A 60 11.15 -8.18 -19.58
N GLU A 61 10.77 -8.41 -18.33
CA GLU A 61 9.46 -8.05 -17.78
C GLU A 61 9.31 -6.56 -17.42
N TYR A 62 10.42 -5.82 -17.36
CA TYR A 62 10.41 -4.41 -17.00
C TYR A 62 10.12 -3.52 -18.20
N THR A 63 9.35 -2.46 -17.97
CA THR A 63 9.20 -1.40 -18.99
C THR A 63 10.53 -0.72 -19.21
N LYS A 64 10.99 -0.64 -20.46
CA LYS A 64 12.24 0.01 -20.84
C LYS A 64 12.00 1.42 -21.36
N VAL A 65 12.87 2.32 -20.97
CA VAL A 65 12.95 3.68 -21.51
C VAL A 65 14.30 3.89 -22.16
N SER A 66 14.32 4.54 -23.32
CA SER A 66 15.53 4.83 -24.07
C SER A 66 15.83 6.33 -24.04
N SER A 67 17.10 6.66 -23.92
CA SER A 67 17.66 7.97 -24.21
C SER A 67 18.56 7.85 -25.45
N ILE A 68 19.26 8.93 -25.80
CA ILE A 68 20.17 8.94 -26.94
C ILE A 68 21.32 7.93 -26.79
N SER A 69 21.76 7.68 -25.54
CA SER A 69 22.97 6.91 -25.24
C SER A 69 22.75 5.63 -24.45
N MET A 70 21.54 5.39 -23.91
CA MET A 70 21.30 4.23 -23.03
C MET A 70 19.84 3.78 -23.04
N ILE A 71 19.64 2.50 -22.72
CA ILE A 71 18.33 1.90 -22.45
C ILE A 71 18.32 1.49 -20.98
N VAL A 72 17.33 1.96 -20.23
CA VAL A 72 17.19 1.68 -18.79
C VAL A 72 15.85 1.05 -18.53
N SER A 73 15.82 -0.03 -17.75
CA SER A 73 14.60 -0.61 -17.22
C SER A 73 14.01 0.30 -16.14
N VAL A 74 12.71 0.56 -16.18
CA VAL A 74 12.04 1.32 -15.12
C VAL A 74 11.86 0.40 -13.91
N PRO A 75 12.48 0.68 -12.76
CA PRO A 75 12.28 -0.13 -11.57
C PRO A 75 10.84 0.03 -11.07
N GLU A 76 10.24 -1.05 -10.62
CA GLU A 76 8.92 -0.99 -9.98
C GLU A 76 8.98 -0.53 -8.52
N ILE A 77 10.13 -0.74 -7.89
CA ILE A 77 10.38 -0.46 -6.48
C ILE A 77 11.78 0.11 -6.30
N ILE A 78 11.90 1.12 -5.44
CA ILE A 78 13.19 1.64 -4.98
C ILE A 78 13.21 1.71 -3.45
N THR A 79 14.40 1.59 -2.84
CA THR A 79 14.60 1.81 -1.41
C THR A 79 15.51 3.02 -1.19
N LEU A 80 15.16 3.88 -0.23
CA LEU A 80 15.98 5.03 0.12
C LEU A 80 17.20 4.59 0.95
N THR A 81 18.38 5.16 0.67
CA THR A 81 19.64 4.79 1.33
C THR A 81 19.75 5.33 2.76
N ARG A 82 19.24 6.54 3.02
CA ARG A 82 19.43 7.26 4.29
C ARG A 82 18.16 7.46 5.11
N TYR A 83 16.99 7.43 4.48
CA TYR A 83 15.73 7.73 5.15
C TYR A 83 15.07 6.48 5.74
N ASN A 84 14.91 6.46 7.07
CA ASN A 84 14.30 5.32 7.78
C ASN A 84 13.07 5.71 8.64
N ARG A 85 12.51 6.91 8.44
CA ARG A 85 11.34 7.36 9.19
C ARG A 85 10.05 7.03 8.44
N LEU A 86 8.97 6.80 9.17
CA LEU A 86 7.62 6.86 8.60
C LEU A 86 7.17 8.32 8.52
N PRO A 87 6.52 8.73 7.43
CA PRO A 87 5.93 10.06 7.38
C PRO A 87 4.87 10.20 8.47
N GLN A 88 5.15 10.97 9.51
CA GLN A 88 4.17 11.29 10.54
C GLN A 88 3.19 12.32 9.96
N ARG A 89 2.02 11.88 9.55
CA ARG A 89 0.91 12.75 9.14
C ARG A 89 -0.30 12.42 10.00
N ASP A 90 -0.94 13.44 10.53
CA ASP A 90 -2.22 13.25 11.21
C ASP A 90 -3.27 12.76 10.22
N VAL A 91 -3.70 11.50 10.39
CA VAL A 91 -4.67 10.88 9.49
C VAL A 91 -6.06 11.34 9.90
N LYS A 92 -6.67 12.20 9.06
CA LYS A 92 -8.05 12.63 9.26
C LYS A 92 -9.00 11.47 9.00
N TYR A 93 -10.02 11.33 9.87
CA TYR A 93 -11.06 10.33 9.68
C TYR A 93 -11.87 10.63 8.42
N SER A 94 -12.00 9.64 7.56
CA SER A 94 -12.88 9.63 6.40
C SER A 94 -13.19 8.18 6.02
N ARG A 95 -14.25 7.95 5.23
CA ARG A 95 -14.55 6.63 4.67
C ARG A 95 -13.37 6.08 3.87
N GLN A 96 -12.69 6.95 3.11
CA GLN A 96 -11.53 6.57 2.31
C GLN A 96 -10.36 6.16 3.19
N SER A 97 -9.99 6.97 4.20
CA SER A 97 -8.88 6.65 5.10
C SER A 97 -9.16 5.42 5.97
N LEU A 98 -10.43 5.12 6.27
CA LEU A 98 -10.81 3.88 6.95
C LEU A 98 -10.55 2.67 6.06
N PHE A 99 -11.01 2.70 4.79
CA PHE A 99 -10.77 1.60 3.84
C PHE A 99 -9.28 1.41 3.56
N GLU A 100 -8.52 2.51 3.45
CA GLU A 100 -7.07 2.48 3.30
C GLU A 100 -6.37 1.88 4.53
N ARG A 101 -6.82 2.20 5.76
CA ARG A 101 -6.32 1.61 7.00
C ARG A 101 -6.49 0.09 6.98
N ASP A 102 -7.67 -0.37 6.58
CA ASP A 102 -8.05 -1.79 6.60
C ASP A 102 -7.63 -2.54 5.32
N GLY A 103 -6.89 -1.89 4.42
CA GLY A 103 -6.40 -2.49 3.18
C GLY A 103 -7.52 -2.96 2.23
N PHE A 104 -8.69 -2.31 2.27
CA PHE A 104 -9.90 -2.73 1.50
C PHE A 104 -10.38 -4.15 1.84
N ARG A 105 -10.09 -4.60 3.06
CA ARG A 105 -10.43 -5.92 3.58
C ARG A 105 -11.60 -5.83 4.56
N CYS A 106 -12.50 -6.79 4.47
CA CYS A 106 -13.60 -6.91 5.43
C CYS A 106 -13.09 -7.37 6.80
N ALA A 107 -13.42 -6.67 7.88
CA ALA A 107 -12.99 -6.99 9.24
C ALA A 107 -13.63 -8.28 9.80
N TYR A 108 -14.66 -8.80 9.16
CA TYR A 108 -15.39 -10.00 9.60
C TYR A 108 -15.01 -11.26 8.82
N CYS A 109 -15.12 -11.23 7.48
CA CYS A 109 -14.78 -12.42 6.66
C CYS A 109 -13.34 -12.45 6.18
N GLY A 110 -12.61 -11.34 6.29
CA GLY A 110 -11.21 -11.27 5.86
C GLY A 110 -10.99 -11.16 4.35
N GLU A 111 -12.04 -11.14 3.56
CA GLU A 111 -11.95 -11.03 2.11
C GLU A 111 -11.67 -9.61 1.64
N ASN A 112 -10.95 -9.46 0.52
CA ASN A 112 -10.71 -8.18 -0.13
C ASN A 112 -11.82 -7.85 -1.12
N PHE A 113 -12.30 -6.63 -1.06
CA PHE A 113 -13.37 -6.16 -1.94
C PHE A 113 -13.01 -4.85 -2.64
N PRO A 114 -13.56 -4.60 -3.85
CA PRO A 114 -13.53 -3.27 -4.45
C PRO A 114 -14.36 -2.30 -3.58
N ARG A 115 -13.98 -1.01 -3.66
CA ARG A 115 -14.57 0.05 -2.84
C ARG A 115 -16.11 0.08 -2.85
N GLU A 116 -16.71 -0.23 -3.98
CA GLU A 116 -18.15 -0.18 -4.22
C GLU A 116 -18.92 -1.26 -3.43
N LYS A 117 -18.23 -2.34 -3.04
CA LYS A 117 -18.75 -3.43 -2.21
C LYS A 117 -18.45 -3.27 -0.72
N LEU A 118 -17.72 -2.23 -0.35
CA LEU A 118 -17.34 -1.94 1.04
C LEU A 118 -18.25 -0.89 1.68
N THR A 119 -18.44 -1.04 2.98
CA THR A 119 -19.19 -0.12 3.84
C THR A 119 -18.39 0.18 5.10
N VAL A 120 -18.78 1.27 5.79
CA VAL A 120 -18.30 1.57 7.16
C VAL A 120 -19.29 0.93 8.12
N ASP A 121 -18.78 0.08 9.00
CA ASP A 121 -19.57 -0.49 10.09
C ASP A 121 -19.09 0.03 11.46
N HIS A 122 -20.03 0.32 12.35
CA HIS A 122 -19.73 0.73 13.70
C HIS A 122 -19.67 -0.51 14.61
N VAL A 123 -18.53 -0.75 15.26
CA VAL A 123 -18.34 -1.88 16.19
C VAL A 123 -19.40 -1.79 17.29
N ILE A 124 -19.45 -0.68 18.01
CA ILE A 124 -20.58 -0.33 18.88
C ILE A 124 -21.54 0.49 18.02
N PRO A 125 -22.77 0.00 17.77
CA PRO A 125 -23.75 0.69 16.95
C PRO A 125 -24.07 2.10 17.45
N ARG A 126 -24.39 3.01 16.54
CA ARG A 126 -24.76 4.39 16.90
C ARG A 126 -25.95 4.47 17.84
N VAL A 127 -26.92 3.58 17.69
CA VAL A 127 -28.10 3.46 18.57
C VAL A 127 -27.73 3.06 19.99
N LEU A 128 -26.57 2.45 20.20
CA LEU A 128 -25.98 2.11 21.49
C LEU A 128 -24.93 3.14 21.96
N GLY A 129 -24.90 4.35 21.36
CA GLY A 129 -23.98 5.41 21.74
C GLY A 129 -22.59 5.34 21.07
N GLY A 130 -22.41 4.45 20.08
CA GLY A 130 -21.14 4.31 19.37
C GLY A 130 -20.79 5.56 18.55
N LYS A 131 -19.57 6.11 18.76
CA LYS A 131 -19.06 7.28 18.03
C LYS A 131 -18.46 6.89 16.68
N THR A 132 -18.54 7.80 15.71
CA THR A 132 -17.85 7.66 14.42
C THR A 132 -16.39 8.06 14.59
N SER A 133 -15.51 7.09 14.80
CA SER A 133 -14.07 7.27 15.00
C SER A 133 -13.31 6.06 14.46
N PHE A 134 -11.99 6.19 14.29
CA PHE A 134 -11.16 5.05 13.90
C PHE A 134 -11.23 3.88 14.89
N ASP A 135 -11.40 4.16 16.18
CA ASP A 135 -11.41 3.14 17.22
C ASP A 135 -12.74 2.40 17.33
N ASN A 136 -13.81 2.93 16.72
CA ASN A 136 -15.14 2.33 16.75
C ASN A 136 -15.69 2.00 15.35
N THR A 137 -14.91 2.16 14.28
CA THR A 137 -15.36 1.82 12.95
C THR A 137 -14.41 0.87 12.25
N VAL A 138 -14.96 -0.03 11.44
CA VAL A 138 -14.22 -1.00 10.63
C VAL A 138 -14.77 -1.02 9.20
N THR A 139 -13.92 -1.47 8.28
CA THR A 139 -14.32 -1.79 6.91
C THR A 139 -15.07 -3.13 6.91
N ALA A 140 -16.26 -3.16 6.36
CA ALA A 140 -17.04 -4.40 6.18
C ALA A 140 -17.56 -4.52 4.75
N CYS A 141 -17.67 -5.74 4.23
CA CYS A 141 -18.46 -5.95 3.00
C CYS A 141 -19.95 -5.75 3.29
N LYS A 142 -20.75 -5.45 2.25
CA LYS A 142 -22.18 -5.20 2.39
C LYS A 142 -22.90 -6.36 3.07
N ASP A 143 -22.55 -7.60 2.76
CA ASP A 143 -23.19 -8.81 3.29
C ASP A 143 -22.92 -9.01 4.78
N CYS A 144 -21.64 -8.89 5.21
CA CYS A 144 -21.28 -8.97 6.62
C CYS A 144 -21.91 -7.84 7.43
N ASN A 145 -21.92 -6.61 6.89
CA ASN A 145 -22.53 -5.46 7.56
C ASN A 145 -24.04 -5.64 7.73
N ALA A 146 -24.74 -6.10 6.67
CA ALA A 146 -26.17 -6.40 6.73
C ALA A 146 -26.47 -7.51 7.76
N ARG A 147 -25.67 -8.59 7.76
CA ARG A 147 -25.83 -9.70 8.72
C ARG A 147 -25.59 -9.27 10.16
N LYS A 148 -24.64 -8.38 10.43
CA LYS A 148 -24.40 -7.83 11.77
C LYS A 148 -25.57 -6.91 12.19
N GLY A 149 -26.05 -6.07 11.31
CA GLY A 149 -27.13 -5.13 11.58
C GLY A 149 -26.78 -4.14 12.71
N GLY A 150 -27.78 -3.75 13.50
CA GLY A 150 -27.62 -2.84 14.64
C GLY A 150 -27.09 -3.47 15.93
N ARG A 151 -26.43 -4.65 15.86
CA ARG A 151 -25.91 -5.41 16.99
C ARG A 151 -24.40 -5.18 17.17
N THR A 152 -23.86 -5.47 18.36
CA THR A 152 -22.41 -5.56 18.53
C THR A 152 -21.85 -6.85 17.88
N PRO A 153 -20.53 -6.96 17.63
CA PRO A 153 -19.93 -8.20 17.11
C PRO A 153 -20.26 -9.42 17.96
N GLU A 154 -20.26 -9.27 19.28
CA GLU A 154 -20.59 -10.33 20.25
C GLU A 154 -22.04 -10.77 20.11
N GLN A 155 -22.99 -9.81 20.10
CA GLN A 155 -24.42 -10.07 19.93
C GLN A 155 -24.74 -10.73 18.56
N ALA A 156 -23.97 -10.36 17.52
CA ALA A 156 -24.11 -10.93 16.19
C ALA A 156 -23.39 -12.28 16.02
N LYS A 157 -22.59 -12.71 17.01
CA LYS A 157 -21.67 -13.86 16.94
C LYS A 157 -20.71 -13.75 15.75
N MET A 158 -20.23 -12.53 15.48
CA MET A 158 -19.34 -12.19 14.37
C MET A 158 -18.08 -11.51 14.93
N PRO A 159 -17.07 -12.29 15.34
CA PRO A 159 -15.86 -11.72 15.90
C PRO A 159 -15.10 -10.89 14.87
N LEU A 160 -14.48 -9.81 15.32
CA LEU A 160 -13.56 -9.02 14.51
C LEU A 160 -12.23 -9.75 14.34
N LEU A 161 -11.67 -9.74 13.15
CA LEU A 161 -10.35 -10.30 12.87
C LEU A 161 -9.21 -9.45 13.46
N TYR A 162 -9.48 -8.18 13.77
CA TYR A 162 -8.53 -7.27 14.40
C TYR A 162 -9.26 -6.20 15.21
N ARG A 163 -8.57 -5.62 16.21
CA ARG A 163 -9.10 -4.51 16.99
C ARG A 163 -8.89 -3.19 16.23
N PRO A 164 -9.95 -2.40 15.97
CA PRO A 164 -9.79 -1.12 15.30
C PRO A 164 -9.00 -0.13 16.15
N LYS A 165 -8.04 0.56 15.53
CA LYS A 165 -7.23 1.61 16.16
C LYS A 165 -7.06 2.78 15.19
N ARG A 166 -6.77 3.98 15.69
CA ARG A 166 -6.42 5.13 14.87
C ARG A 166 -5.06 4.86 14.21
N PRO A 167 -4.96 4.94 12.87
CA PRO A 167 -3.69 4.74 12.19
C PRO A 167 -2.78 5.96 12.41
N ARG A 168 -1.52 5.72 12.74
CA ARG A 168 -0.48 6.75 12.75
C ARG A 168 -0.05 7.12 11.34
N TRP A 169 -0.23 6.21 10.42
CA TRP A 169 0.15 6.32 9.01
C TRP A 169 -0.68 5.35 8.16
N ILE A 170 -0.88 5.69 6.89
CA ILE A 170 -1.55 4.82 5.91
C ILE A 170 -0.60 4.60 4.74
N SER A 171 -0.36 3.35 4.39
CA SER A 171 0.50 2.98 3.27
C SER A 171 0.02 3.61 1.96
N PRO A 172 0.93 4.22 1.17
CA PRO A 172 0.59 4.78 -0.13
C PRO A 172 0.05 3.73 -1.12
N ILE A 173 0.38 2.45 -0.92
CA ILE A 173 -0.14 1.34 -1.72
C ILE A 173 -1.66 1.23 -1.54
N HIS A 174 -2.17 1.34 -0.31
CA HIS A 174 -3.60 1.29 -0.02
C HIS A 174 -4.36 2.44 -0.67
N LYS A 175 -3.74 3.64 -0.77
CA LYS A 175 -4.36 4.79 -1.45
C LYS A 175 -4.63 4.56 -2.94
N LYS A 176 -3.82 3.75 -3.62
CA LYS A 176 -4.04 3.39 -5.03
C LYS A 176 -5.14 2.35 -5.24
N GLY A 177 -5.53 1.65 -4.19
CA GLY A 177 -6.47 0.54 -4.25
C GLY A 177 -5.83 -0.75 -4.82
N PHE A 178 -6.29 -1.89 -4.36
CA PHE A 178 -5.72 -3.21 -4.67
C PHE A 178 -5.64 -3.51 -6.18
N ARG A 179 -6.64 -3.10 -6.97
CA ARG A 179 -6.71 -3.38 -8.41
C ARG A 179 -5.71 -2.58 -9.27
N LYS A 180 -5.15 -1.49 -8.73
CA LYS A 180 -4.22 -0.60 -9.45
C LYS A 180 -2.77 -0.81 -9.03
N THR A 181 -2.49 -1.75 -8.12
CA THR A 181 -1.14 -2.03 -7.65
C THR A 181 -0.44 -3.03 -8.57
N LEU A 182 0.86 -2.80 -8.80
CA LEU A 182 1.71 -3.78 -9.48
C LEU A 182 1.83 -5.06 -8.66
N LYS A 183 2.04 -6.20 -9.34
CA LYS A 183 2.17 -7.50 -8.68
C LYS A 183 3.30 -7.52 -7.66
N SER A 184 4.43 -6.91 -7.97
CA SER A 184 5.60 -6.76 -7.10
C SER A 184 5.32 -6.02 -5.79
N TRP A 185 4.40 -5.03 -5.81
CA TRP A 185 4.06 -4.23 -4.63
C TRP A 185 3.23 -4.99 -3.60
N ARG A 186 2.60 -6.10 -3.99
CA ARG A 186 1.74 -6.91 -3.10
C ARG A 186 2.49 -7.46 -1.89
N LYS A 187 3.80 -7.69 -2.02
CA LYS A 187 4.67 -8.11 -0.92
C LYS A 187 4.70 -7.12 0.25
N PHE A 188 4.34 -5.86 0.00
CA PHE A 188 4.38 -4.76 0.97
C PHE A 188 3.00 -4.31 1.46
N MET A 189 1.90 -4.91 0.98
CA MET A 189 0.54 -4.46 1.31
C MET A 189 0.17 -4.68 2.78
N PHE A 190 0.72 -5.72 3.40
CA PHE A 190 0.36 -6.19 4.74
C PHE A 190 1.49 -6.03 5.77
N LYS A 191 2.58 -5.34 5.41
CA LYS A 191 3.60 -4.98 6.38
C LYS A 191 3.04 -3.84 7.24
N GLU A 192 2.43 -4.19 8.37
CA GLU A 192 2.27 -3.22 9.46
C GLU A 192 3.68 -2.84 9.94
N PRO A 193 3.94 -1.55 10.20
CA PRO A 193 5.17 -1.20 10.90
C PRO A 193 5.10 -1.85 12.28
N ASP A 194 6.08 -2.68 12.61
CA ASP A 194 6.28 -3.19 13.96
C ASP A 194 6.29 -1.97 14.89
N VAL A 195 5.28 -1.90 15.75
CA VAL A 195 5.14 -0.83 16.74
C VAL A 195 6.12 -1.16 17.85
N VAL A 196 7.31 -0.57 17.78
CA VAL A 196 8.21 -0.44 18.94
C VAL A 196 7.72 0.72 19.78
#